data_2b4326f39db1312e3f50db5975fcc912
#
_entry.id   2b4326f39db1312e3f50db5975fcc912
#
_cell.length_a   1.000
_cell.length_b   1.000
_cell.length_c   1.000
_cell.angle_alpha   90.00
_cell.angle_beta   90.00
_cell.angle_gamma   90.00
#
_symmetry.space_group_name_H-M   'P 1'
#
loop_
_entity.id
_entity.type
_entity.pdbx_description
1 polymer ?
#
loop_
_entity_poly.entity_id
_entity_poly.type
_entity_poly.pdbx_seq_one_letter_code
_entity_poly.pdbx_strand_id
1 'polypeptide(L)'
;MQNNGRPMTAIPGPSVMPDRVLQAMHQPAPDIYGGRLEAMTEVIVRDLKAVARTQHDVALYISNGHGVWEASLVNVINQGDKVLSLASGRFGSGWADVAKKLGADVQLLDYGVHEAFDAEQLAAILADDKEHKIKALTTTHVDTSSSIKYDIPQIRKILDDVGHPALLMVDCIASLGCDRFEMDAWGVDVMIAACQKGLMTPPGMAFIFFNEKAKQAHANLTQVSPYWDWHPRTNPQVFY
;
A
#
# COMPACT_ATOMS: atom_id res chain seq x y z
N MET A 1 -22.33 -2.79 38.07
CA MET A 1 -21.38 -1.70 37.83
C MET A 1 -21.89 -0.92 36.61
N GLN A 2 -22.24 0.34 36.79
CA GLN A 2 -22.57 1.19 35.65
C GLN A 2 -21.25 1.50 34.93
N ASN A 3 -21.11 1.03 33.67
CA ASN A 3 -20.01 1.42 32.81
C ASN A 3 -20.20 2.88 32.37
N ASN A 4 -19.61 3.79 33.12
CA ASN A 4 -19.60 5.23 32.79
C ASN A 4 -18.49 5.50 31.76
N GLY A 5 -18.73 5.15 30.50
CA GLY A 5 -17.77 5.42 29.43
C GLY A 5 -18.02 4.58 28.18
N ARG A 6 -17.44 5.01 27.08
CA ARG A 6 -17.45 4.27 25.83
C ARG A 6 -16.43 3.10 25.88
N PRO A 7 -16.82 1.87 25.52
CA PRO A 7 -15.87 0.77 25.40
C PRO A 7 -14.75 1.15 24.44
N MET A 8 -13.50 0.98 24.85
CA MET A 8 -12.34 1.23 24.03
C MET A 8 -11.63 -0.08 23.74
N THR A 9 -11.40 -0.37 22.46
CA THR A 9 -10.70 -1.58 22.03
C THR A 9 -9.22 -1.24 21.83
N ALA A 10 -8.35 -1.87 22.64
CA ALA A 10 -6.89 -1.67 22.55
C ALA A 10 -6.27 -2.78 21.67
N ILE A 11 -6.50 -2.70 20.36
CA ILE A 11 -5.93 -3.59 19.35
C ILE A 11 -5.33 -2.77 18.21
N PRO A 12 -4.43 -3.33 17.38
CA PRO A 12 -3.82 -2.62 16.25
C PRO A 12 -4.81 -2.15 15.18
N GLY A 13 -6.03 -2.60 15.24
CA GLY A 13 -7.13 -2.22 14.35
C GLY A 13 -8.10 -3.39 14.11
N PRO A 14 -9.34 -3.09 13.65
CA PRO A 14 -9.84 -1.77 13.27
C PRO A 14 -9.80 -0.75 14.39
N SER A 15 -9.52 0.52 14.05
CA SER A 15 -9.44 1.62 15.03
C SER A 15 -10.80 1.99 15.58
N VAL A 16 -10.84 2.54 16.79
CA VAL A 16 -12.06 3.14 17.35
C VAL A 16 -12.44 4.35 16.49
N MET A 17 -13.66 4.34 15.97
CA MET A 17 -14.18 5.43 15.15
C MET A 17 -14.60 6.62 16.04
N PRO A 18 -14.17 7.86 15.74
CA PRO A 18 -14.67 9.06 16.38
C PRO A 18 -16.16 9.26 16.12
N ASP A 19 -16.87 9.90 17.08
CA ASP A 19 -18.32 10.15 16.95
C ASP A 19 -18.67 10.94 15.70
N ARG A 20 -17.81 11.90 15.30
CA ARG A 20 -17.99 12.66 14.04
C ARG A 20 -18.01 11.76 12.80
N VAL A 21 -17.23 10.68 12.79
CA VAL A 21 -17.21 9.70 11.69
C VAL A 21 -18.51 8.89 11.69
N LEU A 22 -18.93 8.41 12.87
CA LEU A 22 -20.19 7.67 13.02
C LEU A 22 -21.40 8.53 12.59
N GLN A 23 -21.43 9.81 12.99
CA GLN A 23 -22.47 10.75 12.57
C GLN A 23 -22.47 11.00 11.05
N ALA A 24 -21.28 11.13 10.45
CA ALA A 24 -21.16 11.32 9.00
C ALA A 24 -21.65 10.08 8.22
N MET A 25 -21.56 8.88 8.79
CA MET A 25 -22.06 7.63 8.20
C MET A 25 -23.57 7.45 8.32
N HIS A 26 -24.21 8.14 9.27
CA HIS A 26 -25.66 8.08 9.44
C HIS A 26 -26.39 8.95 8.40
N GLN A 27 -26.28 8.54 7.13
CA GLN A 27 -26.82 9.21 5.95
C GLN A 27 -27.55 8.21 5.06
N PRO A 28 -28.59 8.62 4.33
CA PRO A 28 -29.16 7.80 3.26
C PRO A 28 -28.10 7.45 2.22
N ALA A 29 -28.30 6.34 1.50
CA ALA A 29 -27.46 5.98 0.36
C ALA A 29 -27.42 7.15 -0.65
N PRO A 30 -26.24 7.55 -1.13
CA PRO A 30 -26.14 8.61 -2.13
C PRO A 30 -26.59 8.11 -3.50
N ASP A 31 -26.96 9.06 -4.37
CA ASP A 31 -27.02 8.79 -5.80
C ASP A 31 -25.58 8.51 -6.31
N ILE A 32 -25.39 7.32 -6.89
CA ILE A 32 -24.09 6.91 -7.40
C ILE A 32 -23.81 7.37 -8.84
N TYR A 33 -24.82 7.91 -9.53
CA TYR A 33 -24.72 8.34 -10.94
C TYR A 33 -24.49 9.83 -11.10
N GLY A 34 -24.29 10.56 -10.01
CA GLY A 34 -23.98 11.98 -10.11
C GLY A 34 -24.05 12.76 -8.82
N GLY A 35 -23.83 14.06 -8.92
CA GLY A 35 -24.05 15.02 -7.86
C GLY A 35 -23.05 14.98 -6.71
N ARG A 36 -23.56 14.77 -5.49
CA ARG A 36 -22.74 14.93 -4.27
C ARG A 36 -21.62 13.89 -4.15
N LEU A 37 -21.80 12.65 -4.65
CA LEU A 37 -20.80 11.60 -4.50
C LEU A 37 -19.56 11.90 -5.33
N GLU A 38 -19.74 12.38 -6.55
CA GLU A 38 -18.63 12.76 -7.44
C GLU A 38 -17.77 13.86 -6.81
N ALA A 39 -18.39 14.97 -6.40
CA ALA A 39 -17.70 16.06 -5.72
C ALA A 39 -17.00 15.62 -4.42
N MET A 40 -17.61 14.70 -3.65
CA MET A 40 -17.01 14.13 -2.45
C MET A 40 -15.79 13.27 -2.80
N THR A 41 -15.84 12.50 -3.86
CA THR A 41 -14.73 11.65 -4.32
C THR A 41 -13.51 12.48 -4.72
N GLU A 42 -13.72 13.60 -5.42
CA GLU A 42 -12.64 14.54 -5.75
C GLU A 42 -11.94 15.09 -4.50
N VAL A 43 -12.73 15.46 -3.47
CA VAL A 43 -12.20 15.93 -2.19
C VAL A 43 -11.43 14.81 -1.49
N ILE A 44 -11.95 13.59 -1.46
CA ILE A 44 -11.29 12.42 -0.84
C ILE A 44 -9.96 12.13 -1.53
N VAL A 45 -9.93 12.12 -2.86
CA VAL A 45 -8.69 11.90 -3.64
C VAL A 45 -7.64 12.95 -3.30
N ARG A 46 -8.02 14.23 -3.31
CA ARG A 46 -7.13 15.34 -2.93
C ARG A 46 -6.57 15.16 -1.51
N ASP A 47 -7.44 14.87 -0.56
CA ASP A 47 -7.06 14.77 0.85
C ASP A 47 -6.23 13.52 1.14
N LEU A 48 -6.50 12.41 0.47
CA LEU A 48 -5.67 11.20 0.53
C LEU A 48 -4.25 11.47 0.01
N LYS A 49 -4.10 12.18 -1.11
CA LYS A 49 -2.79 12.61 -1.63
C LYS A 49 -2.05 13.46 -0.61
N ALA A 50 -2.73 14.40 0.05
CA ALA A 50 -2.14 15.24 1.08
C ALA A 50 -1.67 14.42 2.31
N VAL A 51 -2.44 13.43 2.75
CA VAL A 51 -2.06 12.52 3.86
C VAL A 51 -0.86 11.66 3.48
N ALA A 52 -0.81 11.16 2.25
CA ALA A 52 0.30 10.37 1.72
C ALA A 52 1.53 11.21 1.34
N ARG A 53 1.39 12.54 1.33
CA ARG A 53 2.41 13.50 0.86
C ARG A 53 2.89 13.17 -0.54
N THR A 54 1.93 13.06 -1.46
CA THR A 54 2.19 12.76 -2.87
C THR A 54 1.39 13.67 -3.81
N GLN A 55 1.98 13.95 -4.97
CA GLN A 55 1.32 14.57 -6.11
C GLN A 55 0.86 13.51 -7.14
N HIS A 56 1.26 12.26 -6.96
CA HIS A 56 0.96 11.14 -7.84
C HIS A 56 -0.49 10.68 -7.72
N ASP A 57 -0.86 9.65 -8.46
CA ASP A 57 -2.24 9.18 -8.50
C ASP A 57 -2.57 8.26 -7.33
N VAL A 58 -3.87 8.20 -7.02
CA VAL A 58 -4.44 7.27 -6.07
C VAL A 58 -5.65 6.57 -6.66
N ALA A 59 -5.67 5.25 -6.58
CA ALA A 59 -6.80 4.41 -6.92
C ALA A 59 -7.54 3.97 -5.65
N LEU A 60 -8.86 4.07 -5.65
CA LEU A 60 -9.72 3.69 -4.55
C LEU A 60 -10.38 2.33 -4.84
N TYR A 61 -10.42 1.45 -3.85
CA TYR A 61 -11.00 0.12 -3.97
C TYR A 61 -12.00 -0.16 -2.85
N ILE A 62 -13.09 -0.79 -3.18
CA ILE A 62 -13.91 -1.49 -2.17
C ILE A 62 -13.14 -2.74 -1.80
N SER A 63 -12.40 -2.68 -0.70
CA SER A 63 -11.44 -3.70 -0.31
C SER A 63 -10.97 -3.53 1.13
N ASN A 64 -10.09 -4.43 1.56
CA ASN A 64 -9.27 -4.31 2.75
C ASN A 64 -7.78 -4.37 2.39
N GLY A 65 -6.90 -4.37 3.40
CA GLY A 65 -5.46 -4.43 3.20
C GLY A 65 -4.98 -5.63 2.36
N HIS A 66 -5.56 -6.81 2.57
CA HIS A 66 -5.17 -8.01 1.81
C HIS A 66 -5.55 -7.90 0.32
N GLY A 67 -6.71 -7.29 0.02
CA GLY A 67 -7.11 -7.10 -1.37
C GLY A 67 -6.20 -6.11 -2.11
N VAL A 68 -5.68 -5.06 -1.46
CA VAL A 68 -4.74 -4.15 -2.11
C VAL A 68 -3.32 -4.71 -2.19
N TRP A 69 -2.96 -5.75 -1.44
CA TRP A 69 -1.75 -6.54 -1.72
C TRP A 69 -1.82 -7.15 -3.11
N GLU A 70 -2.91 -7.85 -3.40
CA GLU A 70 -3.15 -8.43 -4.71
C GLU A 70 -3.25 -7.35 -5.78
N ALA A 71 -4.10 -6.34 -5.57
CA ALA A 71 -4.31 -5.27 -6.53
C ALA A 71 -3.02 -4.53 -6.89
N SER A 72 -2.14 -4.23 -5.93
CA SER A 72 -0.88 -3.54 -6.22
C SER A 72 0.06 -4.37 -7.10
N LEU A 73 0.13 -5.67 -6.86
CA LEU A 73 1.00 -6.58 -7.60
C LEU A 73 0.50 -6.79 -9.03
N VAL A 74 -0.77 -7.12 -9.24
CA VAL A 74 -1.33 -7.38 -10.59
C VAL A 74 -1.31 -6.15 -11.50
N ASN A 75 -1.04 -4.97 -10.95
CA ASN A 75 -0.88 -3.74 -11.73
C ASN A 75 0.58 -3.43 -12.10
N VAL A 76 1.56 -4.19 -11.63
CA VAL A 76 2.98 -3.88 -11.91
C VAL A 76 3.85 -5.08 -12.27
N ILE A 77 3.39 -6.33 -12.06
CA ILE A 77 4.15 -7.53 -12.38
C ILE A 77 3.39 -8.44 -13.33
N ASN A 78 4.11 -9.12 -14.21
CA ASN A 78 3.63 -10.26 -14.99
C ASN A 78 3.91 -11.57 -14.25
N GLN A 79 3.24 -12.64 -14.68
CA GLN A 79 3.57 -13.98 -14.21
C GLN A 79 5.03 -14.33 -14.58
N GLY A 80 5.78 -14.83 -13.60
CA GLY A 80 7.21 -15.17 -13.74
C GLY A 80 8.15 -14.02 -13.44
N ASP A 81 7.67 -12.77 -13.27
CA ASP A 81 8.52 -11.66 -12.86
C ASP A 81 9.10 -11.89 -11.46
N LYS A 82 10.35 -11.51 -11.26
CA LYS A 82 11.02 -11.65 -9.95
C LYS A 82 10.62 -10.50 -9.02
N VAL A 83 10.23 -10.86 -7.79
CA VAL A 83 9.91 -9.95 -6.70
C VAL A 83 10.83 -10.21 -5.51
N LEU A 84 11.52 -9.19 -5.03
CA LEU A 84 12.30 -9.23 -3.80
C LEU A 84 11.42 -8.71 -2.65
N SER A 85 11.19 -9.52 -1.62
CA SER A 85 10.36 -9.15 -0.49
C SER A 85 11.16 -9.10 0.80
N LEU A 86 11.09 -7.97 1.52
CA LEU A 86 11.68 -7.81 2.85
C LEU A 86 10.56 -8.00 3.88
N ALA A 87 10.74 -8.92 4.80
CA ALA A 87 9.76 -9.20 5.85
C ALA A 87 10.42 -9.28 7.24
N SER A 88 9.77 -8.63 8.20
CA SER A 88 10.09 -8.72 9.63
C SER A 88 8.83 -9.01 10.44
N GLY A 89 7.97 -9.86 9.88
CA GLY A 89 6.72 -10.25 10.49
C GLY A 89 5.70 -10.79 9.49
N ARG A 90 4.51 -11.05 10.02
CA ARG A 90 3.43 -11.75 9.31
C ARG A 90 2.94 -11.02 8.06
N PHE A 91 2.92 -9.68 8.08
CA PHE A 91 2.32 -8.90 6.98
C PHE A 91 3.28 -8.81 5.79
N GLY A 92 4.57 -8.60 6.03
CA GLY A 92 5.57 -8.66 4.97
C GLY A 92 5.63 -10.04 4.30
N SER A 93 5.68 -11.12 5.10
CA SER A 93 5.67 -12.50 4.58
C SER A 93 4.36 -12.83 3.86
N GLY A 94 3.21 -12.33 4.38
CA GLY A 94 1.90 -12.53 3.76
C GLY A 94 1.79 -11.87 2.38
N TRP A 95 2.34 -10.68 2.20
CA TRP A 95 2.36 -10.02 0.89
C TRP A 95 3.25 -10.78 -0.11
N ALA A 96 4.40 -11.29 0.34
CA ALA A 96 5.26 -12.17 -0.46
C ALA A 96 4.52 -13.45 -0.89
N ASP A 97 3.71 -14.04 -0.01
CA ASP A 97 2.91 -15.22 -0.34
C ASP A 97 1.80 -14.91 -1.37
N VAL A 98 1.22 -13.72 -1.31
CA VAL A 98 0.28 -13.27 -2.36
C VAL A 98 1.01 -13.16 -3.70
N ALA A 99 2.19 -12.56 -3.75
CA ALA A 99 2.99 -12.47 -4.97
C ALA A 99 3.29 -13.85 -5.57
N LYS A 100 3.68 -14.84 -4.72
CA LYS A 100 3.88 -16.23 -5.16
C LYS A 100 2.62 -16.85 -5.76
N LYS A 101 1.46 -16.65 -5.12
CA LYS A 101 0.18 -17.18 -5.61
C LYS A 101 -0.25 -16.56 -6.93
N LEU A 102 0.16 -15.33 -7.20
CA LEU A 102 -0.03 -14.64 -8.48
C LEU A 102 0.97 -15.10 -9.56
N GLY A 103 1.88 -16.00 -9.22
CA GLY A 103 2.84 -16.58 -10.16
C GLY A 103 4.16 -15.83 -10.28
N ALA A 104 4.47 -14.91 -9.37
CA ALA A 104 5.79 -14.28 -9.31
C ALA A 104 6.87 -15.24 -8.80
N ASP A 105 8.10 -15.07 -9.30
CA ASP A 105 9.32 -15.65 -8.70
C ASP A 105 9.74 -14.79 -7.50
N VAL A 106 9.39 -15.24 -6.28
CA VAL A 106 9.60 -14.45 -5.07
C VAL A 106 10.84 -14.89 -4.31
N GLN A 107 11.79 -13.95 -4.16
CA GLN A 107 12.87 -14.06 -3.20
C GLN A 107 12.47 -13.35 -1.91
N LEU A 108 12.23 -14.12 -0.84
CA LEU A 108 11.87 -13.59 0.48
C LEU A 108 13.13 -13.48 1.35
N LEU A 109 13.39 -12.29 1.88
CA LEU A 109 14.35 -12.05 2.96
C LEU A 109 13.54 -11.87 4.25
N ASP A 110 13.51 -12.93 5.05
CA ASP A 110 12.78 -12.96 6.33
C ASP A 110 13.76 -12.72 7.48
N TYR A 111 13.63 -11.57 8.15
CA TYR A 111 14.46 -11.16 9.28
C TYR A 111 13.84 -11.50 10.64
N GLY A 112 12.76 -12.27 10.63
CA GLY A 112 12.03 -12.63 11.85
C GLY A 112 11.25 -11.44 12.43
N VAL A 113 11.19 -11.36 13.78
CA VAL A 113 10.39 -10.34 14.47
C VAL A 113 11.24 -9.39 15.33
N HIS A 114 12.54 -9.36 15.10
CA HIS A 114 13.47 -8.57 15.92
C HIS A 114 14.30 -7.56 15.12
N GLU A 115 14.42 -7.74 13.82
CA GLU A 115 15.24 -6.91 12.95
C GLU A 115 14.44 -6.42 11.75
N ALA A 116 14.76 -5.24 11.23
CA ALA A 116 14.09 -4.67 10.07
C ALA A 116 14.62 -5.30 8.77
N PHE A 117 15.89 -5.06 8.46
CA PHE A 117 16.57 -5.65 7.30
C PHE A 117 18.09 -5.44 7.40
N ASP A 118 18.84 -6.26 6.68
CA ASP A 118 20.29 -6.12 6.49
C ASP A 118 20.55 -5.30 5.22
N ALA A 119 21.09 -4.10 5.39
CA ALA A 119 21.36 -3.16 4.31
C ALA A 119 22.46 -3.65 3.35
N GLU A 120 23.51 -4.32 3.89
CA GLU A 120 24.60 -4.85 3.09
C GLU A 120 24.13 -6.04 2.25
N GLN A 121 23.32 -6.93 2.83
CA GLN A 121 22.70 -8.05 2.12
C GLN A 121 21.80 -7.55 1.00
N LEU A 122 20.95 -6.55 1.27
CA LEU A 122 20.07 -5.97 0.27
C LEU A 122 20.85 -5.37 -0.90
N ALA A 123 21.88 -4.57 -0.59
CA ALA A 123 22.74 -3.96 -1.60
C ALA A 123 23.46 -5.01 -2.46
N ALA A 124 23.97 -6.08 -1.85
CA ALA A 124 24.66 -7.16 -2.55
C ALA A 124 23.70 -7.91 -3.52
N ILE A 125 22.48 -8.22 -3.08
CA ILE A 125 21.47 -8.89 -3.93
C ILE A 125 21.11 -8.03 -5.14
N LEU A 126 20.88 -6.73 -4.92
CA LEU A 126 20.52 -5.81 -6.00
C LEU A 126 21.70 -5.60 -6.97
N ALA A 127 22.93 -5.50 -6.46
CA ALA A 127 24.12 -5.36 -7.29
C ALA A 127 24.43 -6.62 -8.12
N ASP A 128 24.05 -7.80 -7.64
CA ASP A 128 24.23 -9.07 -8.37
C ASP A 128 23.17 -9.27 -9.47
N ASP A 129 22.01 -8.63 -9.37
CA ASP A 129 20.95 -8.67 -10.39
C ASP A 129 21.21 -7.77 -11.60
N LYS A 130 22.32 -8.02 -12.29
CA LYS A 130 22.78 -7.21 -13.43
C LYS A 130 21.83 -7.21 -14.63
N GLU A 131 20.98 -8.23 -14.73
CA GLU A 131 19.97 -8.33 -15.78
C GLU A 131 18.66 -7.64 -15.41
N HIS A 132 18.58 -7.05 -14.21
CA HIS A 132 17.40 -6.37 -13.68
C HIS A 132 16.14 -7.23 -13.74
N LYS A 133 16.26 -8.48 -13.32
CA LYS A 133 15.14 -9.42 -13.25
C LYS A 133 14.17 -9.10 -12.13
N ILE A 134 14.67 -8.50 -11.03
CA ILE A 134 13.84 -8.03 -9.93
C ILE A 134 13.04 -6.82 -10.41
N LYS A 135 11.73 -7.00 -10.56
CA LYS A 135 10.82 -5.93 -11.03
C LYS A 135 10.28 -5.08 -9.89
N ALA A 136 10.10 -5.67 -8.73
CA ALA A 136 9.60 -4.99 -7.55
C ALA A 136 10.33 -5.44 -6.29
N LEU A 137 10.53 -4.49 -5.38
CA LEU A 137 10.93 -4.71 -3.99
C LEU A 137 9.74 -4.36 -3.12
N THR A 138 9.23 -5.32 -2.35
CA THR A 138 8.09 -5.14 -1.45
C THR A 138 8.52 -5.14 0.00
N THR A 139 7.98 -4.25 0.81
CA THR A 139 8.19 -4.20 2.26
C THR A 139 7.01 -3.54 2.97
N THR A 140 6.88 -3.76 4.26
CA THR A 140 5.97 -2.97 5.12
C THR A 140 6.70 -1.74 5.64
N HIS A 141 6.00 -0.61 5.81
CA HIS A 141 6.58 0.51 6.58
C HIS A 141 6.61 0.15 8.07
N VAL A 142 5.50 -0.41 8.58
CA VAL A 142 5.44 -0.98 9.92
C VAL A 142 4.71 -2.32 9.85
N ASP A 143 5.36 -3.41 10.27
CA ASP A 143 4.69 -4.69 10.40
C ASP A 143 3.96 -4.77 11.75
N THR A 144 2.64 -4.87 11.71
CA THR A 144 1.79 -4.90 12.90
C THR A 144 2.13 -6.05 13.86
N SER A 145 2.60 -7.19 13.33
CA SER A 145 2.83 -8.38 14.14
C SER A 145 4.12 -8.33 14.97
N SER A 146 5.12 -7.58 14.49
CA SER A 146 6.41 -7.39 15.16
C SER A 146 6.58 -5.99 15.75
N SER A 147 5.81 -5.02 15.26
CA SER A 147 5.98 -3.58 15.49
C SER A 147 7.29 -3.01 14.92
N ILE A 148 7.96 -3.75 14.04
CA ILE A 148 9.18 -3.27 13.39
C ILE A 148 8.82 -2.23 12.33
N LYS A 149 9.54 -1.12 12.37
CA LYS A 149 9.47 -0.04 11.40
C LYS A 149 10.70 -0.06 10.51
N TYR A 150 10.46 -0.09 9.20
CA TYR A 150 11.52 -0.03 8.19
C TYR A 150 11.94 1.41 7.89
N ASP A 151 13.23 1.63 7.68
CA ASP A 151 13.78 2.87 7.14
C ASP A 151 13.62 2.88 5.62
N ILE A 152 12.47 3.37 5.14
CA ILE A 152 12.14 3.42 3.71
C ILE A 152 13.12 4.31 2.92
N PRO A 153 13.52 5.51 3.40
CA PRO A 153 14.58 6.30 2.78
C PRO A 153 15.89 5.52 2.58
N GLN A 154 16.29 4.70 3.56
CA GLN A 154 17.50 3.89 3.42
C GLN A 154 17.37 2.83 2.32
N ILE A 155 16.21 2.16 2.22
CA ILE A 155 15.95 1.20 1.15
C ILE A 155 15.99 1.89 -0.22
N ARG A 156 15.37 3.07 -0.34
CA ARG A 156 15.41 3.86 -1.59
C ARG A 156 16.85 4.23 -1.95
N LYS A 157 17.61 4.71 -0.96
CA LYS A 157 19.03 5.06 -1.17
C LYS A 157 19.85 3.87 -1.69
N ILE A 158 19.63 2.67 -1.16
CA ILE A 158 20.32 1.46 -1.64
C ILE A 158 19.97 1.17 -3.10
N LEU A 159 18.69 1.25 -3.48
CA LEU A 159 18.28 1.07 -4.88
C LEU A 159 18.94 2.09 -5.80
N ASP A 160 19.04 3.34 -5.36
CA ASP A 160 19.63 4.44 -6.14
C ASP A 160 21.16 4.30 -6.23
N ASP A 161 21.84 3.99 -5.14
CA ASP A 161 23.31 3.81 -5.10
C ASP A 161 23.76 2.67 -6.02
N VAL A 162 22.97 1.60 -6.10
CA VAL A 162 23.23 0.46 -7.01
C VAL A 162 22.75 0.75 -8.44
N GLY A 163 21.90 1.77 -8.63
CA GLY A 163 21.27 2.08 -9.92
C GLY A 163 20.23 1.04 -10.34
N HIS A 164 19.56 0.39 -9.39
CA HIS A 164 18.63 -0.70 -9.68
C HIS A 164 17.22 -0.19 -10.00
N PRO A 165 16.59 -0.58 -11.15
CA PRO A 165 15.34 -0.03 -11.61
C PRO A 165 14.09 -0.61 -10.96
N ALA A 166 14.19 -1.57 -10.03
CA ALA A 166 13.02 -2.17 -9.37
C ALA A 166 12.09 -1.10 -8.77
N LEU A 167 10.79 -1.38 -8.79
CA LEU A 167 9.80 -0.55 -8.10
C LEU A 167 9.93 -0.75 -6.59
N LEU A 168 9.96 0.33 -5.83
CA LEU A 168 9.82 0.29 -4.38
C LEU A 168 8.35 0.34 -4.00
N MET A 169 7.83 -0.78 -3.47
CA MET A 169 6.44 -0.94 -3.07
C MET A 169 6.34 -1.06 -1.54
N VAL A 170 5.54 -0.21 -0.91
CA VAL A 170 5.48 -0.12 0.55
C VAL A 170 4.05 -0.28 1.06
N ASP A 171 3.86 -1.23 1.98
CA ASP A 171 2.62 -1.39 2.74
C ASP A 171 2.60 -0.42 3.92
N CYS A 172 1.75 0.59 3.85
CA CYS A 172 1.50 1.58 4.90
C CYS A 172 0.16 1.38 5.61
N ILE A 173 -0.46 0.19 5.51
CA ILE A 173 -1.77 -0.07 6.12
C ILE A 173 -1.75 0.22 7.62
N ALA A 174 -0.70 -0.19 8.33
CA ALA A 174 -0.57 0.05 9.76
C ALA A 174 -0.14 1.48 10.12
N SER A 175 0.50 2.20 9.21
CA SER A 175 1.24 3.41 9.53
C SER A 175 0.70 4.71 8.93
N LEU A 176 -0.04 4.65 7.82
CA LEU A 176 -0.58 5.86 7.19
C LEU A 176 -1.54 6.59 8.15
N GLY A 177 -1.25 7.85 8.44
CA GLY A 177 -2.00 8.65 9.40
C GLY A 177 -1.61 8.39 10.88
N CYS A 178 -0.73 7.41 11.16
CA CYS A 178 -0.22 7.10 12.51
C CYS A 178 1.25 7.51 12.69
N ASP A 179 2.05 7.40 11.63
CA ASP A 179 3.46 7.74 11.63
C ASP A 179 3.81 8.59 10.41
N ARG A 180 4.94 9.27 10.46
CA ARG A 180 5.44 10.07 9.34
C ARG A 180 5.75 9.17 8.16
N PHE A 181 5.16 9.50 7.02
CA PHE A 181 5.44 8.90 5.73
C PHE A 181 5.41 9.98 4.65
N GLU A 182 6.36 9.98 3.76
CA GLU A 182 6.50 10.98 2.70
C GLU A 182 6.77 10.27 1.38
N MET A 183 5.69 9.89 0.68
CA MET A 183 5.78 9.05 -0.51
C MET A 183 6.75 9.61 -1.55
N ASP A 184 6.57 10.87 -1.94
CA ASP A 184 7.38 11.49 -3.01
C ASP A 184 8.82 11.74 -2.54
N ALA A 185 8.99 12.31 -1.35
CA ALA A 185 10.31 12.64 -0.82
C ALA A 185 11.17 11.39 -0.54
N TRP A 186 10.54 10.26 -0.24
CA TRP A 186 11.21 8.99 -0.01
C TRP A 186 11.34 8.13 -1.26
N GLY A 187 10.86 8.61 -2.42
CA GLY A 187 10.99 7.94 -3.71
C GLY A 187 10.25 6.60 -3.78
N VAL A 188 9.11 6.49 -3.10
CA VAL A 188 8.28 5.27 -3.13
C VAL A 188 7.47 5.25 -4.42
N ASP A 189 7.54 4.13 -5.14
CA ASP A 189 6.88 4.01 -6.44
C ASP A 189 5.41 3.58 -6.31
N VAL A 190 5.13 2.67 -5.35
CA VAL A 190 3.76 2.22 -5.02
C VAL A 190 3.60 2.18 -3.51
N MET A 191 2.56 2.81 -2.98
CA MET A 191 2.18 2.73 -1.58
C MET A 191 0.75 2.21 -1.45
N ILE A 192 0.53 1.30 -0.51
CA ILE A 192 -0.81 0.79 -0.21
C ILE A 192 -1.25 1.15 1.20
N ALA A 193 -2.54 1.42 1.37
CA ALA A 193 -3.14 1.76 2.64
C ALA A 193 -4.60 1.30 2.73
N ALA A 194 -5.16 1.32 3.93
CA ALA A 194 -6.56 0.98 4.18
C ALA A 194 -7.17 1.87 5.27
N CYS A 195 -8.47 2.09 5.17
CA CYS A 195 -9.18 3.13 5.90
C CYS A 195 -9.37 2.85 7.41
N GLN A 196 -9.34 1.58 7.85
CA GLN A 196 -9.69 1.16 9.21
C GLN A 196 -8.55 1.26 10.23
N LYS A 197 -7.42 1.85 9.87
CA LYS A 197 -6.26 2.07 10.74
C LYS A 197 -6.15 3.56 11.10
N GLY A 198 -5.09 4.24 10.74
CA GLY A 198 -4.87 5.64 11.08
C GLY A 198 -5.94 6.62 10.55
N LEU A 199 -6.66 6.26 9.50
CA LEU A 199 -7.77 7.09 9.00
C LEU A 199 -9.06 6.94 9.82
N MET A 200 -9.12 6.01 10.79
CA MET A 200 -10.19 5.85 11.79
C MET A 200 -11.61 5.76 11.20
N THR A 201 -11.74 5.12 10.03
CA THR A 201 -13.03 4.82 9.41
C THR A 201 -13.32 3.32 9.44
N PRO A 202 -14.55 2.86 9.15
CA PRO A 202 -14.85 1.42 9.09
C PRO A 202 -14.01 0.71 8.03
N PRO A 203 -13.72 -0.59 8.21
CA PRO A 203 -13.17 -1.40 7.12
C PRO A 203 -14.09 -1.38 5.89
N GLY A 204 -13.52 -1.41 4.70
CA GLY A 204 -14.28 -1.48 3.45
C GLY A 204 -13.68 -0.72 2.29
N MET A 205 -12.73 0.19 2.58
CA MET A 205 -11.99 0.93 1.55
C MET A 205 -10.50 0.74 1.71
N ALA A 206 -9.81 0.62 0.59
CA ALA A 206 -8.36 0.57 0.54
C ALA A 206 -7.85 1.36 -0.67
N PHE A 207 -6.57 1.75 -0.63
CA PHE A 207 -5.99 2.73 -1.53
C PHE A 207 -4.65 2.25 -2.05
N ILE A 208 -4.39 2.52 -3.34
CA ILE A 208 -3.07 2.34 -3.95
C ILE A 208 -2.66 3.70 -4.51
N PHE A 209 -1.54 4.22 -4.03
CA PHE A 209 -0.88 5.40 -4.56
C PHE A 209 0.27 4.93 -5.45
N PHE A 210 0.47 5.57 -6.60
CA PHE A 210 1.47 5.12 -7.57
C PHE A 210 1.96 6.28 -8.44
N ASN A 211 3.27 6.24 -8.72
CA ASN A 211 3.96 7.27 -9.49
C ASN A 211 4.04 6.93 -10.98
N GLU A 212 4.71 7.79 -11.76
CA GLU A 212 4.88 7.61 -13.20
C GLU A 212 5.69 6.35 -13.56
N LYS A 213 6.66 5.95 -12.72
CA LYS A 213 7.45 4.73 -12.95
C LYS A 213 6.56 3.48 -12.81
N ALA A 214 5.66 3.48 -11.84
CA ALA A 214 4.66 2.42 -11.67
C ALA A 214 3.66 2.37 -12.83
N LYS A 215 3.24 3.53 -13.37
CA LYS A 215 2.40 3.59 -14.58
C LYS A 215 3.11 3.00 -15.80
N GLN A 216 4.41 3.24 -15.94
CA GLN A 216 5.20 2.63 -17.03
C GLN A 216 5.26 1.11 -16.89
N ALA A 217 5.42 0.59 -15.66
CA ALA A 217 5.36 -0.85 -15.41
C ALA A 217 3.99 -1.42 -15.78
N HIS A 218 2.90 -0.75 -15.37
CA HIS A 218 1.53 -1.12 -15.73
C HIS A 218 1.31 -1.20 -17.25
N ALA A 219 1.80 -0.22 -18.02
CA ALA A 219 1.68 -0.19 -19.48
C ALA A 219 2.39 -1.36 -20.18
N ASN A 220 3.34 -2.02 -19.52
CA ASN A 220 4.07 -3.18 -20.03
C ASN A 220 3.48 -4.53 -19.60
N LEU A 221 2.34 -4.53 -18.91
CA LEU A 221 1.67 -5.77 -18.52
C LEU A 221 1.05 -6.48 -19.70
N THR A 222 1.17 -7.80 -19.72
CA THR A 222 0.53 -8.66 -20.73
C THR A 222 -0.95 -8.88 -20.47
N GLN A 223 -1.35 -8.79 -19.20
CA GLN A 223 -2.73 -8.96 -18.75
C GLN A 223 -2.95 -8.16 -17.47
N VAL A 224 -4.06 -7.43 -17.40
CA VAL A 224 -4.50 -6.70 -16.22
C VAL A 224 -5.81 -7.31 -15.73
N SER A 225 -5.94 -7.47 -14.42
CA SER A 225 -7.19 -7.93 -13.81
C SER A 225 -8.30 -6.90 -14.00
N PRO A 226 -9.46 -7.25 -14.58
CA PRO A 226 -10.51 -6.26 -14.83
C PRO A 226 -10.99 -5.53 -13.58
N TYR A 227 -11.03 -6.20 -12.42
CA TYR A 227 -11.47 -5.58 -11.18
C TYR A 227 -10.35 -4.76 -10.51
N TRP A 228 -9.11 -5.22 -10.59
CA TRP A 228 -7.98 -4.59 -9.89
C TRP A 228 -7.25 -3.54 -10.73
N ASP A 229 -7.58 -3.35 -12.01
CA ASP A 229 -6.99 -2.30 -12.83
C ASP A 229 -7.17 -0.93 -12.16
N TRP A 230 -6.05 -0.25 -11.89
CA TRP A 230 -6.08 1.07 -11.28
C TRP A 230 -6.39 2.19 -12.27
N HIS A 231 -6.21 1.93 -13.58
CA HIS A 231 -6.36 2.98 -14.60
C HIS A 231 -7.75 3.63 -14.58
N PRO A 232 -8.87 2.88 -14.65
CA PRO A 232 -10.19 3.50 -14.57
C PRO A 232 -10.50 4.10 -13.20
N ARG A 233 -9.79 3.69 -12.13
CA ARG A 233 -10.05 4.12 -10.75
C ARG A 233 -9.37 5.42 -10.36
N THR A 234 -8.57 6.01 -11.26
CA THR A 234 -7.96 7.33 -11.06
C THR A 234 -8.83 8.47 -11.54
N ASN A 235 -9.90 8.16 -12.28
CA ASN A 235 -10.86 9.16 -12.77
C ASN A 235 -12.15 9.09 -11.92
N PRO A 236 -12.44 10.12 -11.09
CA PRO A 236 -13.66 10.14 -10.27
C PRO A 236 -14.96 10.04 -11.06
N GLN A 237 -14.95 10.41 -12.34
CA GLN A 237 -16.12 10.39 -13.22
C GLN A 237 -16.39 9.01 -13.86
N VAL A 238 -15.45 8.08 -13.77
CA VAL A 238 -15.54 6.74 -14.40
C VAL A 238 -15.38 5.65 -13.34
N PHE A 239 -15.88 5.87 -12.16
CA PHE A 239 -15.59 5.09 -10.97
C PHE A 239 -16.20 3.68 -10.93
N TYR A 240 -16.89 3.24 -11.97
CA TYR A 240 -17.58 1.93 -12.07
C TYR A 240 -17.24 1.19 -13.33
#